data_64f8a972269b0217fa8bbfc9d12eef05
#
_entry.id   64f8a972269b0217fa8bbfc9d12eef05
#
_cell.length_a   1.000
_cell.length_b   1.000
_cell.length_c   1.000
_cell.angle_alpha   90.00
_cell.angle_beta   90.00
_cell.angle_gamma   90.00
#
_symmetry.space_group_name_H-M   'P 1'
#
loop_
_entity.id
_entity.type
_entity.pdbx_description
1 polymer ?
#
loop_
_entity_poly.entity_id
_entity_poly.type
_entity_poly.pdbx_seq_one_letter_code
_entity_poly.pdbx_strand_id
1 'polypeptide(L)'
;MKKLIFLLGMVLSVGNAIAQQAYNVRSPYDPATVKVDESLRGEVQKFTINDSKIYPGTEREILVYVPQQYTGDKPACLLVCMDGILYDATTVMDNLIASGEMPVTIGVFVNPGVVYDEEGEVVRYNRCKEFDSTDDLFVQFLEQEVLAKVEGMQTESGKTIRLSNDAND
;
A
#
# COMPACT_ATOMS: atom_id res chain seq x y z
N MET A 1 -23.19 4.64 -50.99
CA MET A 1 -22.76 3.72 -49.94
C MET A 1 -21.40 4.06 -49.31
N LYS A 2 -20.35 4.44 -50.05
CA LYS A 2 -19.02 4.80 -49.50
C LYS A 2 -19.03 6.00 -48.53
N LYS A 3 -19.88 7.02 -48.75
CA LYS A 3 -19.96 8.20 -47.84
C LYS A 3 -20.58 7.88 -46.47
N LEU A 4 -21.52 6.92 -46.41
CA LEU A 4 -22.18 6.53 -45.16
C LEU A 4 -21.24 5.73 -44.24
N ILE A 5 -20.38 4.89 -44.82
CA ILE A 5 -19.40 4.09 -44.09
C ILE A 5 -18.32 4.99 -43.48
N PHE A 6 -17.93 6.09 -44.20
CA PHE A 6 -16.94 7.05 -43.70
C PHE A 6 -17.49 7.87 -42.51
N LEU A 7 -18.78 8.26 -42.58
CA LEU A 7 -19.43 8.98 -41.48
C LEU A 7 -19.58 8.11 -40.22
N LEU A 8 -19.92 6.83 -40.39
CA LEU A 8 -20.05 5.88 -39.29
C LEU A 8 -18.69 5.58 -38.65
N GLY A 9 -17.63 5.46 -39.44
CA GLY A 9 -16.27 5.29 -38.93
C GLY A 9 -15.76 6.51 -38.14
N MET A 10 -16.13 7.72 -38.59
CA MET A 10 -15.72 8.94 -37.90
C MET A 10 -16.46 9.15 -36.56
N VAL A 11 -17.74 8.77 -36.49
CA VAL A 11 -18.52 8.80 -35.23
C VAL A 11 -17.98 7.79 -34.23
N LEU A 12 -17.60 6.59 -34.66
CA LEU A 12 -17.01 5.60 -33.79
C LEU A 12 -15.61 6.01 -33.28
N SER A 13 -14.80 6.66 -34.11
CA SER A 13 -13.48 7.14 -33.71
C SER A 13 -13.55 8.31 -32.72
N VAL A 14 -14.52 9.20 -32.89
CA VAL A 14 -14.76 10.32 -31.96
C VAL A 14 -15.29 9.79 -30.62
N GLY A 15 -16.23 8.84 -30.65
CA GLY A 15 -16.75 8.23 -29.44
C GLY A 15 -15.65 7.52 -28.60
N ASN A 16 -14.76 6.79 -29.24
CA ASN A 16 -13.61 6.17 -28.57
C ASN A 16 -12.62 7.21 -28.04
N ALA A 17 -12.36 8.28 -28.77
CA ALA A 17 -11.46 9.35 -28.31
C ALA A 17 -12.03 10.08 -27.08
N ILE A 18 -13.35 10.34 -27.06
CA ILE A 18 -14.02 10.97 -25.91
C ILE A 18 -14.02 10.02 -24.70
N ALA A 19 -14.28 8.72 -24.90
CA ALA A 19 -14.23 7.73 -23.83
C ALA A 19 -12.81 7.59 -23.26
N GLN A 20 -11.79 7.57 -24.12
CA GLN A 20 -10.39 7.51 -23.70
C GLN A 20 -9.97 8.79 -22.96
N GLN A 21 -10.44 9.95 -23.40
CA GLN A 21 -10.17 11.23 -22.75
C GLN A 21 -10.87 11.34 -21.39
N ALA A 22 -12.11 10.83 -21.27
CA ALA A 22 -12.83 10.76 -20.00
C ALA A 22 -12.14 9.82 -18.99
N TYR A 23 -11.54 8.72 -19.47
CA TYR A 23 -10.78 7.80 -18.61
C TYR A 23 -9.46 8.41 -18.11
N ASN A 24 -8.88 9.35 -18.85
CA ASN A 24 -7.65 10.06 -18.48
C ASN A 24 -7.87 11.40 -17.78
N VAL A 25 -9.12 11.83 -17.56
CA VAL A 25 -9.40 12.96 -16.69
C VAL A 25 -9.09 12.54 -15.26
N ARG A 26 -7.87 12.82 -14.81
CA ARG A 26 -7.55 12.78 -13.40
C ARG A 26 -8.55 13.68 -12.69
N SER A 27 -9.35 13.12 -11.80
CA SER A 27 -10.11 13.90 -10.84
C SER A 27 -9.18 14.97 -10.26
N PRO A 28 -9.63 16.22 -10.09
CA PRO A 28 -8.83 17.22 -9.41
C PRO A 28 -8.34 16.56 -8.10
N TYR A 29 -7.05 16.67 -7.82
CA TYR A 29 -6.44 16.05 -6.66
C TYR A 29 -7.26 16.40 -5.42
N ASP A 30 -7.68 15.38 -4.70
CA ASP A 30 -8.22 15.58 -3.37
C ASP A 30 -7.19 16.37 -2.56
N PRO A 31 -7.60 17.40 -1.79
CA PRO A 31 -6.69 18.16 -0.92
C PRO A 31 -5.78 17.27 -0.06
N ALA A 32 -6.27 16.08 0.34
CA ALA A 32 -5.49 15.10 1.08
C ALA A 32 -4.25 14.57 0.33
N THR A 33 -4.20 14.67 -0.99
CA THR A 33 -3.03 14.23 -1.79
C THR A 33 -1.98 15.34 -1.98
N VAL A 34 -2.29 16.57 -1.58
CA VAL A 34 -1.35 17.69 -1.68
C VAL A 34 -0.33 17.61 -0.56
N LYS A 35 0.95 17.71 -0.92
CA LYS A 35 2.06 17.68 0.04
C LYS A 35 1.86 18.73 1.13
N VAL A 36 1.87 18.29 2.37
CA VAL A 36 1.74 19.14 3.56
C VAL A 36 3.13 19.51 4.10
N ASP A 37 3.14 20.37 5.09
CA ASP A 37 4.29 20.77 5.88
C ASP A 37 5.14 19.55 6.27
N GLU A 38 6.44 19.62 6.01
CA GLU A 38 7.39 18.55 6.35
C GLU A 38 7.40 18.22 7.85
N SER A 39 6.97 19.16 8.72
CA SER A 39 6.84 18.92 10.16
C SER A 39 5.71 17.95 10.54
N LEU A 40 4.79 17.69 9.63
CA LEU A 40 3.67 16.75 9.84
C LEU A 40 3.95 15.36 9.26
N ARG A 41 5.09 15.21 8.58
CA ARG A 41 5.44 13.96 7.91
C ARG A 41 5.75 12.85 8.91
N GLY A 42 5.08 11.71 8.74
CA GLY A 42 5.44 10.48 9.42
C GLY A 42 6.74 9.88 8.91
N GLU A 43 7.30 8.96 9.67
CA GLU A 43 8.48 8.18 9.27
C GLU A 43 8.07 6.92 8.51
N VAL A 44 8.95 6.44 7.61
CA VAL A 44 8.79 5.16 6.93
C VAL A 44 10.02 4.32 7.22
N GLN A 45 9.81 3.23 7.93
CA GLN A 45 10.82 2.20 8.16
C GLN A 45 10.62 1.04 7.21
N LYS A 46 11.63 0.19 7.05
CA LYS A 46 11.53 -1.00 6.22
C LYS A 46 12.29 -2.18 6.84
N PHE A 47 11.80 -3.37 6.55
CA PHE A 47 12.51 -4.60 6.82
C PHE A 47 12.22 -5.65 5.74
N THR A 48 13.11 -6.62 5.63
CA THR A 48 12.97 -7.74 4.71
C THR A 48 12.53 -9.00 5.46
N ILE A 49 11.65 -9.78 4.84
CA ILE A 49 11.35 -11.16 5.22
C ILE A 49 11.89 -12.07 4.12
N ASN A 50 12.88 -12.90 4.47
CA ASN A 50 13.49 -13.90 3.58
C ASN A 50 13.51 -15.31 4.21
N ASP A 51 12.95 -15.44 5.40
CA ASP A 51 12.85 -16.66 6.19
C ASP A 51 11.39 -17.10 6.44
N SER A 52 10.48 -16.65 5.59
CA SER A 52 9.04 -16.95 5.72
C SER A 52 8.80 -18.46 5.74
N LYS A 53 8.02 -18.92 6.71
CA LYS A 53 7.58 -20.30 6.84
C LYS A 53 6.32 -20.57 6.04
N ILE A 54 5.49 -19.55 5.86
CA ILE A 54 4.23 -19.62 5.09
C ILE A 54 4.51 -19.56 3.61
N TYR A 55 5.46 -18.70 3.19
CA TYR A 55 5.91 -18.59 1.80
C TYR A 55 7.40 -18.87 1.67
N PRO A 56 7.84 -20.12 1.88
CA PRO A 56 9.26 -20.46 1.90
C PRO A 56 9.95 -20.17 0.57
N GLY A 57 11.21 -19.73 0.65
CA GLY A 57 12.05 -19.41 -0.50
C GLY A 57 11.68 -18.08 -1.17
N THR A 58 10.85 -17.24 -0.54
CA THR A 58 10.56 -15.89 -1.02
C THR A 58 11.31 -14.84 -0.20
N GLU A 59 11.68 -13.75 -0.85
CA GLU A 59 12.14 -12.54 -0.21
C GLU A 59 11.19 -11.40 -0.54
N ARG A 60 10.93 -10.52 0.45
CA ARG A 60 10.11 -9.32 0.24
C ARG A 60 10.47 -8.22 1.21
N GLU A 61 10.28 -6.99 0.77
CA GLU A 61 10.38 -5.80 1.62
C GLU A 61 9.00 -5.43 2.16
N ILE A 62 8.95 -5.13 3.44
CA ILE A 62 7.80 -4.57 4.15
C ILE A 62 8.14 -3.13 4.54
N LEU A 63 7.25 -2.19 4.25
CA LEU A 63 7.40 -0.81 4.66
C LEU A 63 6.37 -0.51 5.75
N VAL A 64 6.82 0.17 6.80
CA VAL A 64 6.00 0.53 7.96
C VAL A 64 6.01 2.04 8.09
N TYR A 65 4.85 2.64 7.87
CA TYR A 65 4.63 4.06 8.08
C TYR A 65 4.12 4.29 9.50
N VAL A 66 4.75 5.22 10.20
CA VAL A 66 4.33 5.68 11.53
C VAL A 66 4.09 7.18 11.47
N PRO A 67 2.86 7.65 11.77
CA PRO A 67 2.55 9.06 11.69
C PRO A 67 3.25 9.86 12.79
N GLN A 68 3.54 11.13 12.52
CA GLN A 68 4.16 12.06 13.47
C GLN A 68 3.41 12.14 14.80
N GLN A 69 2.08 11.99 14.77
CA GLN A 69 1.19 12.05 15.94
C GLN A 69 1.23 10.79 16.82
N TYR A 70 1.93 9.73 16.40
CA TYR A 70 2.05 8.53 17.21
C TYR A 70 2.93 8.78 18.43
N THR A 71 2.39 8.58 19.65
CA THR A 71 3.09 8.82 20.91
C THR A 71 3.64 7.56 21.58
N GLY A 72 3.13 6.38 21.20
CA GLY A 72 3.44 5.12 21.87
C GLY A 72 2.61 4.83 23.13
N ASP A 73 1.87 5.81 23.65
CA ASP A 73 1.08 5.66 24.89
C ASP A 73 -0.13 4.76 24.71
N LYS A 74 -0.69 4.78 23.51
CA LYS A 74 -1.85 3.96 23.11
C LYS A 74 -1.51 3.14 21.87
N PRO A 75 -2.15 1.97 21.69
CA PRO A 75 -2.13 1.28 20.40
C PRO A 75 -2.68 2.18 19.30
N ALA A 76 -2.14 2.06 18.10
CA ALA A 76 -2.61 2.77 16.91
C ALA A 76 -3.51 1.87 16.07
N CYS A 77 -4.41 2.47 15.30
CA CYS A 77 -5.15 1.78 14.27
C CYS A 77 -4.18 1.21 13.22
N LEU A 78 -4.60 0.21 12.47
CA LEU A 78 -3.80 -0.48 11.47
C LEU A 78 -4.42 -0.34 10.07
N LEU A 79 -3.61 0.08 9.11
CA LEU A 79 -3.89 -0.02 7.68
C LEU A 79 -2.90 -0.99 7.05
N VAL A 80 -3.39 -2.04 6.40
CA VAL A 80 -2.55 -2.94 5.58
C VAL A 80 -2.83 -2.71 4.11
N CYS A 81 -1.78 -2.47 3.33
CA CYS A 81 -1.86 -2.32 1.88
C CYS A 81 -0.95 -3.33 1.19
N MET A 82 -1.46 -3.95 0.13
CA MET A 82 -0.68 -4.79 -0.77
C MET A 82 0.01 -3.94 -1.84
N ASP A 83 1.05 -4.50 -2.48
CA ASP A 83 1.84 -3.87 -3.55
C ASP A 83 2.67 -2.64 -3.10
N GLY A 84 3.01 -2.55 -1.82
CA GLY A 84 3.83 -1.46 -1.31
C GLY A 84 3.09 -0.12 -1.18
N ILE A 85 3.86 0.98 -1.11
CA ILE A 85 3.28 2.34 -1.02
C ILE A 85 2.90 2.81 -2.42
N LEU A 86 1.60 2.92 -2.68
CA LEU A 86 1.03 3.42 -3.93
C LEU A 86 0.24 4.72 -3.69
N TYR A 87 0.06 5.51 -4.75
CA TYR A 87 -0.83 6.68 -4.77
C TYR A 87 -0.55 7.74 -3.69
N ASP A 88 0.73 7.93 -3.34
CA ASP A 88 1.16 8.84 -2.27
C ASP A 88 0.46 8.57 -0.92
N ALA A 89 0.17 7.30 -0.62
CA ALA A 89 -0.62 6.88 0.54
C ALA A 89 -0.12 7.48 1.86
N THR A 90 1.19 7.57 2.07
CA THR A 90 1.76 8.16 3.30
C THR A 90 1.44 9.65 3.42
N THR A 91 1.50 10.42 2.31
CA THR A 91 1.10 11.83 2.30
C THR A 91 -0.39 12.01 2.59
N VAL A 92 -1.22 11.12 2.03
CA VAL A 92 -2.67 11.12 2.32
C VAL A 92 -2.92 10.84 3.80
N MET A 93 -2.23 9.86 4.37
CA MET A 93 -2.32 9.54 5.80
C MET A 93 -1.85 10.70 6.67
N ASP A 94 -0.70 11.34 6.34
CA ASP A 94 -0.22 12.53 7.06
C ASP A 94 -1.30 13.62 7.14
N ASN A 95 -1.94 13.92 6.01
CA ASN A 95 -2.96 14.95 5.90
C ASN A 95 -4.24 14.61 6.68
N LEU A 96 -4.75 13.40 6.50
CA LEU A 96 -6.00 12.97 7.14
C LEU A 96 -5.84 12.83 8.67
N ILE A 97 -4.68 12.36 9.13
CA ILE A 97 -4.40 12.26 10.56
C ILE A 97 -4.21 13.66 11.17
N ALA A 98 -3.49 14.56 10.47
CA ALA A 98 -3.29 15.92 10.94
C ALA A 98 -4.59 16.75 11.00
N SER A 99 -5.53 16.52 10.07
CA SER A 99 -6.85 17.16 10.08
C SER A 99 -7.83 16.53 11.07
N GLY A 100 -7.50 15.35 11.63
CA GLY A 100 -8.41 14.61 12.53
C GLY A 100 -9.50 13.84 11.80
N GLU A 101 -9.43 13.73 10.46
CA GLU A 101 -10.36 12.94 9.66
C GLU A 101 -10.03 11.43 9.69
N MET A 102 -8.80 11.10 10.06
CA MET A 102 -8.33 9.74 10.28
C MET A 102 -7.71 9.62 11.68
N PRO A 103 -7.99 8.59 12.45
CA PRO A 103 -7.30 8.35 13.72
C PRO A 103 -5.82 8.10 13.50
N VAL A 104 -5.01 8.14 14.57
CA VAL A 104 -3.60 7.77 14.51
C VAL A 104 -3.48 6.33 14.03
N THR A 105 -3.02 6.15 12.79
CA THR A 105 -2.99 4.86 12.08
C THR A 105 -1.58 4.54 11.62
N ILE A 106 -1.11 3.35 11.91
CA ILE A 106 0.14 2.80 11.36
C ILE A 106 -0.18 2.10 10.04
N GLY A 107 0.57 2.44 9.00
CA GLY A 107 0.48 1.81 7.68
C GLY A 107 1.50 0.69 7.52
N VAL A 108 1.06 -0.50 7.14
CA VAL A 108 1.91 -1.63 6.79
C VAL A 108 1.73 -1.96 5.32
N PHE A 109 2.77 -1.72 4.54
CA PHE A 109 2.76 -1.86 3.09
C PHE A 109 3.57 -3.08 2.69
N VAL A 110 2.90 -4.07 2.14
CA VAL A 110 3.44 -5.41 1.88
C VAL A 110 3.74 -5.58 0.41
N ASN A 111 5.02 -5.70 0.05
CA ASN A 111 5.40 -6.12 -1.29
C ASN A 111 5.19 -7.63 -1.46
N PRO A 112 4.84 -8.10 -2.67
CA PRO A 112 4.76 -9.53 -2.93
C PRO A 112 6.14 -10.19 -2.84
N GLY A 113 6.17 -11.46 -2.51
CA GLY A 113 7.39 -12.23 -2.46
C GLY A 113 8.04 -12.41 -3.83
N VAL A 114 9.36 -12.41 -3.85
CA VAL A 114 10.19 -12.70 -5.02
C VAL A 114 11.04 -13.93 -4.72
N VAL A 115 11.17 -14.81 -5.69
CA VAL A 115 12.06 -15.97 -5.63
C VAL A 115 13.26 -15.68 -6.52
N TYR A 116 14.47 -15.87 -5.97
CA TYR A 116 15.73 -15.71 -6.67
C TYR A 116 16.41 -17.07 -6.84
N ASP A 117 17.29 -17.18 -7.85
CA ASP A 117 18.20 -18.31 -8.02
C ASP A 117 19.52 -18.09 -7.25
N GLU A 118 20.47 -19.03 -7.44
CA GLU A 118 21.78 -18.98 -6.78
C GLU A 118 22.65 -17.83 -7.30
N GLU A 119 22.38 -17.32 -8.50
CA GLU A 119 23.03 -16.18 -9.12
C GLU A 119 22.44 -14.84 -8.70
N GLY A 120 21.28 -14.85 -7.98
CA GLY A 120 20.55 -13.68 -7.53
C GLY A 120 19.59 -13.11 -8.57
N GLU A 121 19.33 -13.85 -9.64
CA GLU A 121 18.37 -13.44 -10.67
C GLU A 121 16.94 -13.82 -10.27
N VAL A 122 15.97 -13.00 -10.70
CA VAL A 122 14.56 -13.24 -10.38
C VAL A 122 14.02 -14.43 -11.16
N VAL A 123 13.66 -15.47 -10.45
CA VAL A 123 12.99 -16.67 -11.00
C VAL A 123 11.47 -16.49 -11.08
N ARG A 124 10.88 -15.87 -10.06
CA ARG A 124 9.42 -15.74 -9.97
C ARG A 124 8.97 -14.63 -9.03
N TYR A 125 7.96 -13.90 -9.47
CA TYR A 125 7.16 -13.04 -8.61
C TYR A 125 5.96 -13.81 -8.06
N ASN A 126 5.74 -13.75 -6.76
CA ASN A 126 4.69 -14.52 -6.08
C ASN A 126 3.34 -13.79 -6.00
N ARG A 127 3.23 -12.56 -6.51
CA ARG A 127 2.05 -11.70 -6.34
C ARG A 127 0.71 -12.43 -6.51
N CYS A 128 0.53 -13.12 -7.64
CA CYS A 128 -0.73 -13.84 -7.90
C CYS A 128 -0.95 -15.03 -6.97
N LYS A 129 0.12 -15.65 -6.46
CA LYS A 129 -0.02 -16.76 -5.50
C LYS A 129 -0.40 -16.28 -4.10
N GLU A 130 -0.02 -15.06 -3.76
CA GLU A 130 -0.21 -14.51 -2.43
C GLU A 130 -1.47 -13.67 -2.33
N PHE A 131 -1.72 -12.79 -3.32
CA PHE A 131 -2.78 -11.80 -3.26
C PHE A 131 -4.07 -12.25 -3.95
N ASP A 132 -3.98 -13.15 -4.94
CA ASP A 132 -5.12 -13.61 -5.72
C ASP A 132 -5.57 -15.04 -5.30
N SER A 133 -4.98 -15.60 -4.25
CA SER A 133 -5.36 -16.90 -3.68
C SER A 133 -6.69 -16.80 -2.92
N THR A 134 -7.44 -17.90 -2.91
CA THR A 134 -8.70 -18.01 -2.18
C THR A 134 -8.55 -18.73 -0.83
N ASP A 135 -7.33 -19.12 -0.46
CA ASP A 135 -7.00 -19.67 0.85
C ASP A 135 -6.71 -18.56 1.86
N ASP A 136 -6.43 -18.93 3.10
CA ASP A 136 -6.13 -18.03 4.20
C ASP A 136 -4.63 -17.83 4.45
N LEU A 137 -3.75 -18.33 3.58
CA LEU A 137 -2.31 -18.29 3.78
C LEU A 137 -1.77 -16.86 3.88
N PHE A 138 -2.31 -15.93 3.07
CA PHE A 138 -1.87 -14.54 3.14
C PHE A 138 -2.26 -13.88 4.46
N VAL A 139 -3.43 -14.19 4.99
CA VAL A 139 -3.86 -13.70 6.31
C VAL A 139 -2.96 -14.28 7.41
N GLN A 140 -2.68 -15.58 7.35
CA GLN A 140 -1.74 -16.21 8.29
C GLN A 140 -0.34 -15.58 8.22
N PHE A 141 0.15 -15.30 7.01
CA PHE A 141 1.42 -14.62 6.80
C PHE A 141 1.43 -13.22 7.43
N LEU A 142 0.37 -12.44 7.20
CA LEU A 142 0.22 -11.11 7.82
C LEU A 142 0.26 -11.20 9.33
N GLU A 143 -0.55 -12.05 9.93
CA GLU A 143 -0.68 -12.15 11.39
C GLU A 143 0.57 -12.70 12.06
N GLN A 144 1.14 -13.79 11.51
CA GLN A 144 2.18 -14.55 12.19
C GLN A 144 3.60 -14.07 11.88
N GLU A 145 3.82 -13.45 10.71
CA GLU A 145 5.17 -13.08 10.29
C GLU A 145 5.33 -11.55 10.13
N VAL A 146 4.34 -10.85 9.55
CA VAL A 146 4.45 -9.41 9.31
C VAL A 146 4.09 -8.61 10.57
N LEU A 147 2.84 -8.72 11.03
CA LEU A 147 2.35 -7.92 12.15
C LEU A 147 3.04 -8.29 13.46
N ALA A 148 3.34 -9.57 13.67
CA ALA A 148 4.15 -10.01 14.82
C ALA A 148 5.53 -9.34 14.87
N LYS A 149 6.12 -9.01 13.71
CA LYS A 149 7.40 -8.31 13.64
C LYS A 149 7.24 -6.80 13.77
N VAL A 150 6.16 -6.22 13.20
CA VAL A 150 5.84 -4.79 13.32
C VAL A 150 5.55 -4.42 14.77
N GLU A 151 4.78 -5.25 15.47
CA GLU A 151 4.51 -5.04 16.88
C GLU A 151 5.79 -5.20 17.70
N GLY A 152 6.16 -4.17 18.43
CA GLY A 152 7.42 -4.13 19.17
C GLY A 152 8.60 -3.50 18.43
N MET A 153 8.46 -3.15 17.14
CA MET A 153 9.45 -2.29 16.48
C MET A 153 9.57 -0.95 17.21
N GLN A 154 10.74 -0.34 17.09
CA GLN A 154 10.97 0.99 17.65
C GLN A 154 10.89 2.04 16.55
N THR A 155 10.21 3.16 16.83
CA THR A 155 10.26 4.35 15.97
C THR A 155 11.66 4.98 16.03
N GLU A 156 11.99 5.89 15.11
CA GLU A 156 13.24 6.66 15.15
C GLU A 156 13.40 7.43 16.48
N SER A 157 12.29 7.85 17.09
CA SER A 157 12.27 8.50 18.40
C SER A 157 12.27 7.53 19.59
N GLY A 158 12.40 6.21 19.36
CA GLY A 158 12.49 5.18 20.41
C GLY A 158 11.14 4.78 21.03
N LYS A 159 10.02 5.10 20.40
CA LYS A 159 8.69 4.68 20.86
C LYS A 159 8.41 3.26 20.34
N THR A 160 7.91 2.38 21.19
CA THR A 160 7.52 1.02 20.77
C THR A 160 6.21 1.05 19.98
N ILE A 161 6.19 0.45 18.80
CA ILE A 161 4.98 0.29 17.97
C ILE A 161 4.05 -0.72 18.65
N ARG A 162 2.79 -0.31 18.82
CA ARG A 162 1.70 -1.11 19.36
C ARG A 162 0.49 -0.94 18.47
N LEU A 163 -0.06 -2.05 18.00
CA LEU A 163 -1.23 -2.09 17.12
C LEU A 163 -2.51 -2.32 17.94
N SER A 164 -3.59 -1.69 17.55
CA SER A 164 -4.90 -1.93 18.17
C SER A 164 -5.45 -3.30 17.75
N ASN A 165 -6.05 -3.99 18.71
CA ASN A 165 -6.82 -5.21 18.49
C ASN A 165 -8.34 -4.95 18.57
N ASP A 166 -8.75 -3.68 18.68
CA ASP A 166 -10.16 -3.30 18.68
C ASP A 166 -10.65 -3.09 17.26
N ALA A 167 -11.67 -3.84 16.86
CA ALA A 167 -12.26 -3.73 15.51
C ALA A 167 -13.05 -2.42 15.29
N ASN A 168 -13.16 -1.58 16.32
CA ASN A 168 -13.83 -0.27 16.24
C ASN A 168 -12.85 0.91 16.19
N ASP A 169 -11.55 0.64 16.22
CA ASP A 169 -10.48 1.63 16.06
C ASP A 169 -10.19 1.95 14.60
#